data_5e026c11b4d3acb75605c70c6f457d69
#
_entry.id   5e026c11b4d3acb75605c70c6f457d69
#
_cell.length_a   1.000
_cell.length_b   1.000
_cell.length_c   1.000
_cell.angle_alpha   90.00
_cell.angle_beta   90.00
_cell.angle_gamma   90.00
#
_symmetry.space_group_name_H-M   'P 1'
#
loop_
_entity.id
_entity.type
_entity.pdbx_description
1 polymer ?
#
loop_
_entity_poly.entity_id
_entity_poly.type
_entity_poly.pdbx_seq_one_letter_code
_entity_poly.pdbx_strand_id
1 'polypeptide(L)'
;MKYFIILILLLYTSYSLSASNFYDNALENYNDTKYETAIKYLEKEIVFNPKSSESFILLGKSYEKIDDLSTANKYYNIAFTLVPHNLELNFLLGKTAYNLGNIEDYAEFISNLEILCEDKCEEIDNLKLLAE
;
A
#
# COMPACT_ATOMS: atom_id res chain seq x y z
N MET A 1 -19.49 -42.61 -6.18
CA MET A 1 -18.69 -41.62 -6.89
C MET A 1 -19.31 -40.24 -7.02
N LYS A 2 -20.60 -40.11 -7.35
CA LYS A 2 -21.26 -38.76 -7.50
C LYS A 2 -21.21 -37.91 -6.22
N TYR A 3 -21.43 -38.49 -5.04
CA TYR A 3 -21.40 -37.78 -3.77
C TYR A 3 -19.99 -37.37 -3.31
N PHE A 4 -18.95 -38.07 -3.74
CA PHE A 4 -17.56 -37.75 -3.46
C PHE A 4 -17.10 -36.47 -4.20
N ILE A 5 -17.59 -36.31 -5.43
CA ILE A 5 -17.31 -35.12 -6.26
C ILE A 5 -18.02 -33.86 -5.67
N ILE A 6 -19.25 -34.04 -5.18
CA ILE A 6 -20.01 -32.95 -4.53
C ILE A 6 -19.31 -32.52 -3.23
N LEU A 7 -18.78 -33.46 -2.44
CA LEU A 7 -18.04 -33.15 -1.21
C LEU A 7 -16.76 -32.37 -1.49
N ILE A 8 -16.02 -32.74 -2.56
CA ILE A 8 -14.81 -32.03 -3.00
C ILE A 8 -15.15 -30.60 -3.47
N LEU A 9 -16.24 -30.44 -4.24
CA LEU A 9 -16.70 -29.12 -4.68
C LEU A 9 -17.11 -28.21 -3.53
N LEU A 10 -17.75 -28.74 -2.48
CA LEU A 10 -18.11 -27.99 -1.28
C LEU A 10 -16.87 -27.59 -0.44
N LEU A 11 -15.81 -28.40 -0.43
CA LEU A 11 -14.56 -28.06 0.22
C LEU A 11 -13.78 -26.96 -0.56
N TYR A 12 -13.85 -26.97 -1.88
CA TYR A 12 -13.23 -25.91 -2.71
C TYR A 12 -13.89 -24.55 -2.56
N THR A 13 -15.23 -24.50 -2.39
CA THR A 13 -15.96 -23.23 -2.20
C THR A 13 -15.68 -22.56 -0.85
N SER A 14 -15.35 -23.34 0.17
CA SER A 14 -15.00 -22.78 1.49
C SER A 14 -13.57 -22.22 1.57
N TYR A 15 -12.67 -22.63 0.68
CA TYR A 15 -11.28 -22.14 0.66
C TYR A 15 -11.15 -20.74 0.02
N SER A 16 -12.02 -20.41 -0.94
CA SER A 16 -11.95 -19.12 -1.64
C SER A 16 -12.58 -17.95 -0.87
N LEU A 17 -13.35 -18.21 0.19
CA LEU A 17 -14.03 -17.16 0.98
C LEU A 17 -13.14 -16.57 2.09
N SER A 18 -12.01 -17.20 2.42
CA SER A 18 -11.16 -16.78 3.54
C SER A 18 -10.08 -15.77 3.16
N ALA A 19 -9.68 -15.70 1.89
CA ALA A 19 -8.59 -14.82 1.44
C ALA A 19 -9.02 -13.35 1.27
N SER A 20 -10.29 -13.09 0.94
CA SER A 20 -10.83 -11.75 0.71
C SER A 20 -11.06 -10.93 1.98
N ASN A 21 -10.85 -11.50 3.16
CA ASN A 21 -11.27 -10.89 4.42
C ASN A 21 -10.15 -10.10 5.13
N PHE A 22 -8.87 -10.37 4.84
CA PHE A 22 -7.79 -9.69 5.57
C PHE A 22 -7.60 -8.25 5.14
N TYR A 23 -7.66 -7.96 3.84
CA TYR A 23 -7.55 -6.60 3.34
C TYR A 23 -8.74 -5.73 3.78
N ASP A 24 -9.98 -6.24 3.66
CA ASP A 24 -11.17 -5.51 4.07
C ASP A 24 -11.17 -5.21 5.57
N ASN A 25 -10.79 -6.19 6.41
CA ASN A 25 -10.63 -5.98 7.84
C ASN A 25 -9.51 -4.97 8.16
N ALA A 26 -8.43 -4.98 7.41
CA ALA A 26 -7.37 -4.01 7.55
C ALA A 26 -7.85 -2.60 7.22
N LEU A 27 -8.55 -2.44 6.10
CA LEU A 27 -9.08 -1.16 5.64
C LEU A 27 -10.10 -0.59 6.64
N GLU A 28 -10.98 -1.42 7.19
CA GLU A 28 -11.91 -1.03 8.24
C GLU A 28 -11.16 -0.52 9.48
N ASN A 29 -10.19 -1.29 9.97
CA ASN A 29 -9.39 -0.89 11.14
C ASN A 29 -8.56 0.37 10.88
N TYR A 30 -8.02 0.54 9.67
CA TYR A 30 -7.31 1.76 9.28
C TYR A 30 -8.25 2.98 9.35
N ASN A 31 -9.46 2.87 8.79
CA ASN A 31 -10.48 3.93 8.82
C ASN A 31 -10.93 4.25 10.25
N ASP A 32 -10.96 3.24 11.13
CA ASP A 32 -11.23 3.38 12.56
C ASP A 32 -10.03 3.90 13.38
N THR A 33 -8.94 4.30 12.73
CA THR A 33 -7.68 4.77 13.36
C THR A 33 -6.97 3.72 14.22
N LYS A 34 -7.30 2.43 14.05
CA LYS A 34 -6.67 1.29 14.72
C LYS A 34 -5.51 0.75 13.90
N TYR A 35 -4.47 1.58 13.71
CA TYR A 35 -3.40 1.32 12.73
C TYR A 35 -2.60 0.06 13.02
N GLU A 36 -2.28 -0.26 14.28
CA GLU A 36 -1.56 -1.48 14.66
C GLU A 36 -2.40 -2.74 14.38
N THR A 37 -3.72 -2.63 14.48
CA THR A 37 -4.61 -3.74 14.12
C THR A 37 -4.69 -3.92 12.61
N ALA A 38 -4.77 -2.82 11.85
CA ALA A 38 -4.70 -2.83 10.40
C ALA A 38 -3.40 -3.49 9.91
N ILE A 39 -2.26 -3.13 10.49
CA ILE A 39 -0.95 -3.73 10.19
C ILE A 39 -0.99 -5.25 10.36
N LYS A 40 -1.52 -5.77 11.47
CA LYS A 40 -1.61 -7.21 11.73
C LYS A 40 -2.44 -7.96 10.68
N TYR A 41 -3.51 -7.34 10.18
CA TYR A 41 -4.31 -7.92 9.10
C TYR A 41 -3.58 -7.87 7.76
N LEU A 42 -2.89 -6.75 7.46
CA LEU A 42 -2.12 -6.59 6.21
C LEU A 42 -0.91 -7.52 6.15
N GLU A 43 -0.22 -7.74 7.27
CA GLU A 43 0.87 -8.72 7.35
C GLU A 43 0.40 -10.14 7.02
N LYS A 44 -0.83 -10.50 7.40
CA LYS A 44 -1.45 -11.76 6.97
C LYS A 44 -1.79 -11.72 5.48
N GLU A 45 -2.39 -10.61 5.02
CA GLU A 45 -2.78 -10.46 3.61
C GLU A 45 -1.61 -10.66 2.66
N ILE A 46 -0.47 -10.03 2.90
CA ILE A 46 0.70 -10.14 2.02
C ILE A 46 1.32 -11.54 1.99
N VAL A 47 1.06 -12.39 2.99
CA VAL A 47 1.46 -13.81 2.96
C VAL A 47 0.64 -14.58 1.93
N PHE A 48 -0.67 -14.31 1.85
CA PHE A 48 -1.56 -14.98 0.90
C PHE A 48 -1.57 -14.30 -0.46
N ASN A 49 -1.36 -12.98 -0.49
CA ASN A 49 -1.42 -12.15 -1.69
C ASN A 49 -0.16 -11.25 -1.82
N PRO A 50 1.02 -11.83 -2.07
CA PRO A 50 2.31 -11.12 -2.05
C PRO A 50 2.51 -10.13 -3.22
N LYS A 51 1.57 -10.06 -4.15
CA LYS A 51 1.57 -9.13 -5.29
C LYS A 51 0.50 -8.04 -5.19
N SER A 52 -0.17 -7.91 -4.05
CA SER A 52 -1.13 -6.84 -3.81
C SER A 52 -0.40 -5.53 -3.51
N SER A 53 -0.28 -4.67 -4.51
CA SER A 53 0.28 -3.32 -4.35
C SER A 53 -0.54 -2.50 -3.33
N GLU A 54 -1.85 -2.66 -3.33
CA GLU A 54 -2.78 -1.98 -2.42
C GLU A 54 -2.48 -2.34 -0.96
N SER A 55 -2.17 -3.61 -0.68
CA SER A 55 -1.84 -4.06 0.67
C SER A 55 -0.52 -3.46 1.16
N PHE A 56 0.48 -3.37 0.29
CA PHE A 56 1.76 -2.73 0.62
C PHE A 56 1.61 -1.21 0.79
N ILE A 57 0.80 -0.55 -0.03
CA ILE A 57 0.50 0.88 0.12
C ILE A 57 -0.21 1.13 1.46
N LEU A 58 -1.22 0.33 1.80
CA LEU A 58 -1.95 0.50 3.06
C LEU A 58 -1.08 0.16 4.28
N LEU A 59 -0.13 -0.80 4.16
CA LEU A 59 0.89 -1.04 5.18
C LEU A 59 1.77 0.20 5.39
N GLY A 60 2.30 0.77 4.31
CA GLY A 60 3.08 2.00 4.38
C GLY A 60 2.32 3.14 5.05
N LYS A 61 1.06 3.37 4.63
CA LYS A 61 0.18 4.37 5.25
C LYS A 61 -0.06 4.09 6.73
N SER A 62 -0.24 2.84 7.13
CA SER A 62 -0.47 2.46 8.52
C SER A 62 0.75 2.71 9.39
N TYR A 63 1.96 2.40 8.89
CA TYR A 63 3.22 2.69 9.57
C TYR A 63 3.50 4.20 9.65
N GLU A 64 3.17 4.98 8.60
CA GLU A 64 3.25 6.44 8.64
C GLU A 64 2.36 7.03 9.75
N LYS A 65 1.16 6.46 9.96
CA LYS A 65 0.22 6.93 11.01
C LYS A 65 0.68 6.64 12.43
N ILE A 66 1.61 5.73 12.62
CA ILE A 66 2.25 5.45 13.92
C ILE A 66 3.69 6.02 14.00
N ASP A 67 4.01 6.98 13.12
CA ASP A 67 5.28 7.70 13.04
C ASP A 67 6.50 6.82 12.71
N ASP A 68 6.32 5.61 12.21
CA ASP A 68 7.41 4.75 11.70
C ASP A 68 7.64 4.98 10.20
N LEU A 69 8.21 6.14 9.87
CA LEU A 69 8.47 6.55 8.49
C LEU A 69 9.47 5.63 7.77
N SER A 70 10.42 5.04 8.49
CA SER A 70 11.40 4.13 7.91
C SER A 70 10.73 2.85 7.39
N THR A 71 9.86 2.27 8.20
CA THR A 71 9.09 1.08 7.81
C THR A 71 8.05 1.42 6.74
N ALA A 72 7.41 2.59 6.82
CA ALA A 72 6.50 3.07 5.78
C ALA A 72 7.20 3.15 4.42
N ASN A 73 8.38 3.79 4.37
CA ASN A 73 9.19 3.89 3.15
C ASN A 73 9.53 2.52 2.56
N LYS A 74 9.88 1.54 3.41
CA LYS A 74 10.16 0.16 2.96
C LYS A 74 8.95 -0.44 2.23
N TYR A 75 7.75 -0.34 2.79
CA TYR A 75 6.56 -0.92 2.18
C TYR A 75 6.12 -0.16 0.92
N TYR A 76 6.26 1.16 0.89
CA TYR A 76 6.04 1.94 -0.32
C TYR A 76 6.99 1.54 -1.44
N ASN A 77 8.27 1.31 -1.14
CA ASN A 77 9.24 0.84 -2.14
C ASN A 77 8.91 -0.56 -2.67
N ILE A 78 8.39 -1.48 -1.84
CA ILE A 78 7.88 -2.77 -2.32
C ILE A 78 6.71 -2.57 -3.28
N ALA A 79 5.73 -1.73 -2.92
CA ALA A 79 4.61 -1.40 -3.81
C ALA A 79 5.10 -0.76 -5.13
N PHE A 80 6.11 0.10 -5.08
CA PHE A 80 6.69 0.76 -6.26
C PHE A 80 7.26 -0.24 -7.26
N THR A 81 7.85 -1.34 -6.80
CA THR A 81 8.31 -2.40 -7.71
C THR A 81 7.17 -3.07 -8.48
N LEU A 82 5.94 -3.02 -7.95
CA LEU A 82 4.75 -3.62 -8.55
C LEU A 82 4.02 -2.62 -9.46
N VAL A 83 3.93 -1.36 -9.06
CA VAL A 83 3.16 -0.31 -9.74
C VAL A 83 3.93 1.03 -9.80
N PRO A 84 5.04 1.11 -10.56
CA PRO A 84 5.94 2.28 -10.54
C PRO A 84 5.29 3.56 -11.07
N HIS A 85 4.22 3.46 -11.86
CA HIS A 85 3.52 4.60 -12.45
C HIS A 85 2.27 5.03 -11.67
N ASN A 86 2.10 4.53 -10.44
CA ASN A 86 1.01 4.96 -9.59
C ASN A 86 1.30 6.36 -9.01
N LEU A 87 0.45 7.34 -9.31
CA LEU A 87 0.59 8.74 -8.90
C LEU A 87 0.64 8.91 -7.39
N GLU A 88 -0.34 8.33 -6.69
CA GLU A 88 -0.40 8.40 -5.23
C GLU A 88 0.86 7.83 -4.57
N LEU A 89 1.36 6.71 -5.08
CA LEU A 89 2.55 6.06 -4.53
C LEU A 89 3.82 6.89 -4.74
N ASN A 90 3.99 7.52 -5.91
CA ASN A 90 5.11 8.44 -6.16
C ASN A 90 5.04 9.66 -5.21
N PHE A 91 3.84 10.19 -4.95
CA PHE A 91 3.64 11.25 -3.97
C PHE A 91 4.00 10.80 -2.54
N LEU A 92 3.52 9.61 -2.12
CA LEU A 92 3.81 9.07 -0.78
C LEU A 92 5.31 8.82 -0.57
N LEU A 93 6.01 8.30 -1.58
CA LEU A 93 7.46 8.11 -1.54
C LEU A 93 8.22 9.43 -1.49
N GLY A 94 7.86 10.41 -2.31
CA GLY A 94 8.47 11.73 -2.27
C GLY A 94 8.27 12.42 -0.92
N LYS A 95 7.06 12.41 -0.38
CA LYS A 95 6.75 12.94 0.95
C LYS A 95 7.56 12.25 2.06
N THR A 96 7.65 10.92 1.99
CA THR A 96 8.39 10.15 2.99
C THR A 96 9.88 10.39 2.88
N ALA A 97 10.44 10.48 1.66
CA ALA A 97 11.83 10.84 1.41
C ALA A 97 12.18 12.22 1.98
N TYR A 98 11.33 13.23 1.74
CA TYR A 98 11.49 14.55 2.33
C TYR A 98 11.54 14.50 3.87
N ASN A 99 10.57 13.83 4.49
CA ASN A 99 10.49 13.72 5.96
C ASN A 99 11.67 12.92 6.58
N LEU A 100 12.27 12.02 5.82
CA LEU A 100 13.48 11.29 6.21
C LEU A 100 14.77 12.07 5.92
N GLY A 101 14.69 13.25 5.31
CA GLY A 101 15.83 14.07 4.91
C GLY A 101 16.60 13.55 3.69
N ASN A 102 16.02 12.61 2.95
CA ASN A 102 16.60 12.11 1.70
C ASN A 102 16.19 13.00 0.52
N ILE A 103 16.96 14.06 0.31
CA ILE A 103 16.66 15.08 -0.71
C ILE A 103 16.85 14.54 -2.13
N GLU A 104 17.72 13.57 -2.34
CA GLU A 104 17.95 12.96 -3.65
C GLU A 104 16.72 12.15 -4.11
N ASP A 105 16.22 11.24 -3.27
CA ASP A 105 15.01 10.49 -3.57
C ASP A 105 13.78 11.43 -3.70
N TYR A 106 13.69 12.46 -2.84
CA TYR A 106 12.62 13.45 -2.95
C TYR A 106 12.60 14.13 -4.34
N ALA A 107 13.77 14.56 -4.84
CA ALA A 107 13.87 15.18 -6.16
C ALA A 107 13.55 14.20 -7.29
N GLU A 108 13.93 12.93 -7.15
CA GLU A 108 13.58 11.88 -8.10
C GLU A 108 12.05 11.70 -8.19
N PHE A 109 11.34 11.61 -7.05
CA PHE A 109 9.89 11.44 -7.06
C PHE A 109 9.13 12.66 -7.57
N ILE A 110 9.64 13.89 -7.36
CA ILE A 110 9.09 15.08 -8.04
C ILE A 110 9.22 14.91 -9.55
N SER A 111 10.40 14.52 -10.06
CA SER A 111 10.61 14.32 -11.49
C SER A 111 9.71 13.23 -12.07
N ASN A 112 9.52 12.14 -11.34
CA ASN A 112 8.60 11.07 -11.77
C ASN A 112 7.16 11.59 -11.86
N LEU A 113 6.72 12.38 -10.89
CA LEU A 113 5.38 12.99 -10.90
C LEU A 113 5.22 13.96 -12.08
N GLU A 114 6.23 14.76 -12.39
CA GLU A 114 6.21 15.66 -13.55
C GLU A 114 6.06 14.90 -14.88
N ILE A 115 6.63 13.69 -14.98
CA ILE A 115 6.46 12.83 -16.15
C ILE A 115 5.07 12.18 -16.19
N LEU A 116 4.52 11.78 -15.03
CA LEU A 116 3.25 11.09 -14.94
C LEU A 116 2.05 12.04 -15.09
N CYS A 117 2.23 13.32 -14.76
CA CYS A 117 1.20 14.33 -14.82
C CYS A 117 1.31 15.14 -16.12
N GLU A 118 0.33 15.03 -17.00
CA GLU A 118 0.38 15.69 -18.31
C GLU A 118 0.19 17.22 -18.24
N ASP A 119 -0.55 17.77 -17.23
CA ASP A 119 -0.82 19.22 -17.17
C ASP A 119 -0.76 19.81 -15.75
N LYS A 120 -1.68 19.47 -14.85
CA LYS A 120 -1.71 19.94 -13.46
C LYS A 120 -1.86 18.78 -12.51
N CYS A 121 -0.92 18.68 -11.60
CA CYS A 121 -0.85 17.61 -10.63
C CYS A 121 -0.83 18.24 -9.25
N GLU A 122 -1.94 18.12 -8.55
CA GLU A 122 -2.07 18.58 -7.17
C GLU A 122 -1.02 17.93 -6.26
N GLU A 123 -0.62 16.69 -6.58
CA GLU A 123 0.40 15.95 -5.87
C GLU A 123 1.76 16.62 -5.93
N ILE A 124 2.14 17.21 -7.07
CA ILE A 124 3.41 17.95 -7.23
C ILE A 124 3.37 19.23 -6.39
N ASP A 125 2.29 20.00 -6.49
CA ASP A 125 2.15 21.24 -5.77
C ASP A 125 2.18 20.97 -4.25
N ASN A 126 1.46 19.98 -3.79
CA ASN A 126 1.46 19.55 -2.39
C ASN A 126 2.84 19.07 -1.93
N LEU A 127 3.60 18.38 -2.79
CA LEU A 127 4.94 17.91 -2.44
C LEU A 127 5.96 19.06 -2.38
N LYS A 128 5.88 20.02 -3.31
CA LYS A 128 6.75 21.21 -3.33
C LYS A 128 6.51 22.14 -2.14
N LEU A 129 5.24 22.25 -1.70
CA LEU A 129 4.88 23.04 -0.50
C LEU A 129 5.50 22.49 0.80
N LEU A 130 5.88 21.22 0.87
CA LEU A 130 6.57 20.68 2.04
C LEU A 130 7.99 21.24 2.21
N ALA A 131 8.60 21.74 1.13
CA ALA A 131 9.99 22.20 1.11
C ALA A 131 10.13 23.72 1.24
N GLU A 132 9.00 24.48 1.32
CA GLU A 132 8.95 25.94 1.56
C GLU A 132 8.85 26.25 3.06
#